data_917e4145719d14648495738643e9cc73
#
_entry.id   917e4145719d14648495738643e9cc73
#
_cell.length_a   1.000
_cell.length_b   1.000
_cell.length_c   1.000
_cell.angle_alpha   90.00
_cell.angle_beta   90.00
_cell.angle_gamma   90.00
#
_symmetry.space_group_name_H-M   'P 1'
#
loop_
_entity.id
_entity.type
_entity.pdbx_description
1 polymer ?
#
loop_
_entity_poly.entity_id
_entity_poly.type
_entity_poly.pdbx_seq_one_letter_code
_entity_poly.pdbx_strand_id
1 'polypeptide(L)'
;MTKERIVLNSDLRYIDKGNLVRSRSELSVAKMLSFLTQKYEYDVNVRMPDGESLKIDFKTGGNKYIEVVDSEEDAIKFKNIRKKLPTLDIIAVGHSKYVSRINEIDSLFFFDSGDHMHTGSIFIEDPTLAFDYAHILPLVEKCSVLHGHTSTVMVEIIGSMKNNLVVDFGEAKRIIKETLNAIDHKFFINKKYLQKEDDIHYYVAFEGPKGYFSLQLPKSTTYMLSGEATVEKLSSEIIKLLAPRMPQNVEALGVYIYEGINKGAHIIAGVKKEK
;
A
#
# COMPACT_ATOMS: atom_id res chain seq x y z
N MET A 1 8.94 -42.97 -23.18
CA MET A 1 8.49 -41.79 -22.42
C MET A 1 8.55 -40.61 -23.37
N THR A 2 7.45 -40.31 -24.01
CA THR A 2 7.26 -39.16 -24.90
C THR A 2 7.19 -37.90 -24.03
N LYS A 3 8.16 -37.00 -24.16
CA LYS A 3 8.09 -35.67 -23.57
C LYS A 3 6.95 -34.91 -24.27
N GLU A 4 5.83 -34.77 -23.61
CA GLU A 4 4.81 -33.80 -24.02
C GLU A 4 5.46 -32.44 -24.01
N ARG A 5 5.61 -31.82 -25.17
CA ARG A 5 5.93 -30.41 -25.30
C ARG A 5 4.68 -29.65 -24.87
N ILE A 6 4.73 -29.02 -23.71
CA ILE A 6 3.76 -27.99 -23.37
C ILE A 6 3.93 -26.85 -24.39
N VAL A 7 3.04 -26.80 -25.38
CA VAL A 7 2.93 -25.66 -26.28
C VAL A 7 2.28 -24.55 -25.45
N LEU A 8 3.11 -23.67 -24.90
CA LEU A 8 2.62 -22.40 -24.32
C LEU A 8 1.92 -21.65 -25.44
N ASN A 9 0.63 -21.35 -25.28
CA ASN A 9 -0.09 -20.49 -26.20
C ASN A 9 0.67 -19.16 -26.27
N SER A 10 1.14 -18.78 -27.47
CA SER A 10 2.05 -17.66 -27.69
C SER A 10 1.49 -16.31 -27.27
N ASP A 11 0.18 -16.23 -27.01
CA ASP A 11 -0.55 -15.03 -26.66
C ASP A 11 -0.59 -14.78 -25.16
N LEU A 12 -0.32 -15.78 -24.31
CA LEU A 12 -0.35 -15.65 -22.85
C LEU A 12 1.06 -15.37 -22.33
N ARG A 13 1.29 -14.16 -21.81
CA ARG A 13 2.65 -13.65 -21.49
C ARG A 13 2.91 -13.42 -20.02
N TYR A 14 1.88 -13.27 -19.19
CA TYR A 14 1.99 -12.84 -17.80
C TYR A 14 1.26 -13.78 -16.86
N ILE A 15 1.73 -13.88 -15.61
CA ILE A 15 1.14 -14.80 -14.61
C ILE A 15 0.68 -14.01 -13.38
N ASP A 16 -0.59 -14.22 -12.97
CA ASP A 16 -1.10 -13.83 -11.65
C ASP A 16 -1.73 -15.05 -10.97
N LYS A 17 -1.20 -15.45 -9.80
CA LYS A 17 -1.69 -16.58 -8.99
C LYS A 17 -2.00 -17.85 -9.82
N GLY A 18 -1.19 -18.13 -10.83
CA GLY A 18 -1.36 -19.29 -11.71
C GLY A 18 -2.24 -19.04 -12.94
N ASN A 19 -2.90 -17.90 -13.07
CA ASN A 19 -3.61 -17.50 -14.27
C ASN A 19 -2.65 -16.81 -15.25
N LEU A 20 -2.65 -17.25 -16.50
CA LEU A 20 -1.90 -16.60 -17.58
C LEU A 20 -2.79 -15.57 -18.25
N VAL A 21 -2.33 -14.32 -18.34
CA VAL A 21 -3.00 -13.21 -18.99
C VAL A 21 -2.20 -12.67 -20.18
N ARG A 22 -2.87 -12.03 -21.13
CA ARG A 22 -2.30 -11.66 -22.44
C ARG A 22 -1.52 -10.35 -22.42
N SER A 23 -1.94 -9.38 -21.62
CA SER A 23 -1.35 -8.04 -21.61
C SER A 23 -0.90 -7.59 -20.22
N ARG A 24 -0.09 -6.50 -20.18
CA ARG A 24 0.32 -5.86 -18.92
C ARG A 24 -0.86 -5.20 -18.21
N SER A 25 -1.79 -4.63 -18.96
CA SER A 25 -2.98 -4.01 -18.39
C SER A 25 -3.91 -5.06 -17.78
N GLU A 26 -4.09 -6.19 -18.46
CA GLU A 26 -4.80 -7.35 -17.88
C GLU A 26 -4.11 -7.84 -16.60
N LEU A 27 -2.76 -7.91 -16.58
CA LEU A 27 -2.01 -8.26 -15.36
C LEU A 27 -2.27 -7.26 -14.23
N SER A 28 -2.32 -5.97 -14.54
CA SER A 28 -2.60 -4.92 -13.55
C SER A 28 -4.00 -5.07 -12.96
N VAL A 29 -5.00 -5.34 -13.80
CA VAL A 29 -6.37 -5.62 -13.35
C VAL A 29 -6.42 -6.89 -12.50
N ALA A 30 -5.79 -7.98 -12.93
CA ALA A 30 -5.72 -9.24 -12.19
C ALA A 30 -5.11 -9.04 -10.79
N LYS A 31 -3.98 -8.30 -10.71
CA LYS A 31 -3.34 -7.97 -9.43
C LYS A 31 -4.21 -7.08 -8.55
N MET A 32 -4.89 -6.08 -9.12
CA MET A 32 -5.85 -5.24 -8.40
C MET A 32 -6.99 -6.07 -7.81
N LEU A 33 -7.60 -6.96 -8.60
CA LEU A 33 -8.66 -7.86 -8.12
C LEU A 33 -8.15 -8.78 -7.01
N SER A 34 -6.93 -9.31 -7.17
CA SER A 34 -6.28 -10.15 -6.16
C SER A 34 -5.99 -9.37 -4.87
N PHE A 35 -5.54 -8.14 -4.98
CA PHE A 35 -5.30 -7.24 -3.83
C PHE A 35 -6.61 -6.94 -3.08
N LEU A 36 -7.69 -6.69 -3.81
CA LEU A 36 -9.03 -6.47 -3.24
C LEU A 36 -9.70 -7.78 -2.77
N THR A 37 -8.97 -8.89 -2.72
CA THR A 37 -9.47 -10.23 -2.35
C THR A 37 -10.67 -10.70 -3.17
N GLN A 38 -10.87 -10.12 -4.36
CA GLN A 38 -11.93 -10.52 -5.28
C GLN A 38 -11.52 -11.79 -6.05
N LYS A 39 -12.38 -12.80 -6.01
CA LYS A 39 -12.25 -13.95 -6.91
C LYS A 39 -12.68 -13.53 -8.30
N TYR A 40 -11.93 -13.96 -9.30
CA TYR A 40 -12.28 -13.69 -10.70
C TYR A 40 -12.06 -14.93 -11.58
N GLU A 41 -12.78 -14.97 -12.69
CA GLU A 41 -12.55 -15.86 -13.82
C GLU A 41 -11.95 -15.02 -14.95
N TYR A 42 -10.96 -15.57 -15.67
CA TYR A 42 -10.30 -14.90 -16.79
C TYR A 42 -10.71 -15.51 -18.12
N ASP A 43 -10.77 -14.68 -19.20
CA ASP A 43 -11.10 -15.07 -20.58
C ASP A 43 -12.46 -15.79 -20.69
N VAL A 44 -13.50 -15.15 -20.15
CA VAL A 44 -14.82 -15.74 -19.95
C VAL A 44 -15.67 -15.64 -21.21
N ASN A 45 -16.22 -16.78 -21.65
CA ASN A 45 -17.17 -16.82 -22.77
C ASN A 45 -18.54 -16.34 -22.35
N VAL A 46 -19.06 -15.33 -23.03
CA VAL A 46 -20.42 -14.81 -22.86
C VAL A 46 -21.21 -15.06 -24.16
N ARG A 47 -22.36 -15.71 -24.02
CA ARG A 47 -23.22 -16.01 -25.18
C ARG A 47 -24.03 -14.78 -25.55
N MET A 48 -24.00 -14.42 -26.82
CA MET A 48 -24.75 -13.30 -27.40
C MET A 48 -26.16 -13.74 -27.80
N PRO A 49 -27.14 -12.78 -27.92
CA PRO A 49 -28.49 -13.10 -28.34
C PRO A 49 -28.59 -13.72 -29.75
N ASP A 50 -27.66 -13.39 -30.64
CA ASP A 50 -27.55 -13.96 -31.99
C ASP A 50 -26.95 -15.37 -32.04
N GLY A 51 -26.60 -15.94 -30.88
CA GLY A 51 -26.01 -17.28 -30.74
C GLY A 51 -24.48 -17.30 -30.83
N GLU A 52 -23.83 -16.20 -31.18
CA GLU A 52 -22.37 -16.06 -31.11
C GLU A 52 -21.86 -16.07 -29.67
N SER A 53 -20.60 -16.41 -29.48
CA SER A 53 -19.92 -16.30 -28.19
C SER A 53 -18.83 -15.27 -28.27
N LEU A 54 -18.78 -14.39 -27.28
CA LEU A 54 -17.74 -13.38 -27.14
C LEU A 54 -16.95 -13.62 -25.85
N LYS A 55 -15.65 -13.38 -25.91
CA LYS A 55 -14.77 -13.45 -24.74
C LYS A 55 -14.66 -12.09 -24.08
N ILE A 56 -14.87 -12.05 -22.78
CA ILE A 56 -14.66 -10.88 -21.91
C ILE A 56 -13.49 -11.22 -20.96
N ASP A 57 -12.62 -10.26 -20.69
CA ASP A 57 -11.36 -10.51 -20.00
C ASP A 57 -11.55 -11.02 -18.58
N PHE A 58 -12.44 -10.41 -17.79
CA PHE A 58 -12.66 -10.83 -16.41
C PHE A 58 -14.15 -10.87 -16.05
N LYS A 59 -14.48 -11.85 -15.20
CA LYS A 59 -15.75 -11.93 -14.48
C LYS A 59 -15.47 -12.00 -12.99
N THR A 60 -16.11 -11.13 -12.21
CA THR A 60 -16.00 -11.09 -10.75
C THR A 60 -17.27 -11.60 -10.08
N GLY A 61 -17.27 -11.69 -8.75
CA GLY A 61 -18.47 -12.05 -7.99
C GLY A 61 -19.68 -11.17 -8.33
N GLY A 62 -20.89 -11.75 -8.31
CA GLY A 62 -22.12 -11.02 -8.59
C GLY A 62 -22.41 -10.76 -10.07
N ASN A 63 -21.81 -11.52 -10.99
CA ASN A 63 -21.95 -11.38 -12.46
C ASN A 63 -21.51 -10.01 -12.99
N LYS A 64 -20.51 -9.41 -12.37
CA LYS A 64 -19.86 -8.20 -12.89
C LYS A 64 -18.72 -8.58 -13.82
N TYR A 65 -18.60 -7.88 -14.92
CA TYR A 65 -17.58 -8.11 -15.94
C TYR A 65 -16.67 -6.92 -16.10
N ILE A 66 -15.43 -7.19 -16.49
CA ILE A 66 -14.42 -6.16 -16.79
C ILE A 66 -13.82 -6.49 -18.15
N GLU A 67 -13.79 -5.51 -19.03
CA GLU A 67 -13.08 -5.56 -20.31
C GLU A 67 -11.91 -4.60 -20.26
N VAL A 68 -10.73 -5.09 -20.60
CA VAL A 68 -9.52 -4.26 -20.69
C VAL A 68 -9.46 -3.62 -22.07
N VAL A 69 -9.30 -2.29 -22.11
CA VAL A 69 -9.36 -1.49 -23.34
C VAL A 69 -8.04 -0.78 -23.57
N ASP A 70 -7.13 -1.44 -24.30
CA ASP A 70 -5.79 -0.95 -24.61
C ASP A 70 -5.58 -0.53 -26.07
N SER A 71 -6.59 -0.76 -26.90
CA SER A 71 -6.56 -0.46 -28.32
C SER A 71 -7.88 0.12 -28.84
N GLU A 72 -7.89 0.61 -30.05
CA GLU A 72 -9.13 1.01 -30.73
C GLU A 72 -10.04 -0.20 -31.00
N GLU A 73 -9.47 -1.36 -31.25
CA GLU A 73 -10.20 -2.61 -31.48
C GLU A 73 -10.95 -3.03 -30.23
N ASP A 74 -10.32 -2.92 -29.05
CA ASP A 74 -10.96 -3.20 -27.76
C ASP A 74 -12.09 -2.22 -27.47
N ALA A 75 -11.89 -0.93 -27.78
CA ALA A 75 -12.93 0.07 -27.62
C ALA A 75 -14.15 -0.22 -28.54
N ILE A 76 -13.92 -0.66 -29.77
CA ILE A 76 -14.98 -1.09 -30.69
C ILE A 76 -15.66 -2.36 -30.16
N LYS A 77 -14.89 -3.33 -29.71
CA LYS A 77 -15.39 -4.56 -29.10
C LYS A 77 -16.30 -4.24 -27.92
N PHE A 78 -15.87 -3.37 -27.01
CA PHE A 78 -16.66 -2.95 -25.86
C PHE A 78 -17.99 -2.32 -26.25
N LYS A 79 -17.99 -1.37 -27.22
CA LYS A 79 -19.21 -0.77 -27.75
C LYS A 79 -20.17 -1.81 -28.33
N ASN A 80 -19.67 -2.80 -29.03
CA ASN A 80 -20.46 -3.90 -29.58
C ASN A 80 -21.08 -4.77 -28.47
N ILE A 81 -20.32 -5.04 -27.40
CA ILE A 81 -20.84 -5.76 -26.22
C ILE A 81 -22.01 -4.98 -25.62
N ARG A 82 -21.84 -3.68 -25.35
CA ARG A 82 -22.87 -2.82 -24.78
C ARG A 82 -24.13 -2.75 -25.67
N LYS A 83 -23.94 -2.66 -26.98
CA LYS A 83 -25.06 -2.63 -27.93
C LYS A 83 -25.84 -3.94 -27.95
N LYS A 84 -25.16 -5.08 -27.91
CA LYS A 84 -25.79 -6.42 -27.99
C LYS A 84 -26.32 -6.90 -26.63
N LEU A 85 -25.68 -6.48 -25.53
CA LEU A 85 -26.00 -6.87 -24.15
C LEU A 85 -26.15 -5.63 -23.24
N PRO A 86 -27.18 -4.81 -23.43
CA PRO A 86 -27.35 -3.53 -22.73
C PRO A 86 -27.54 -3.69 -21.20
N THR A 87 -28.01 -4.85 -20.75
CA THR A 87 -28.25 -5.18 -19.33
C THR A 87 -27.05 -5.83 -18.66
N LEU A 88 -25.95 -6.09 -19.38
CA LEU A 88 -24.76 -6.71 -18.81
C LEU A 88 -24.04 -5.70 -17.91
N ASP A 89 -23.80 -6.05 -16.65
CA ASP A 89 -23.01 -5.25 -15.72
C ASP A 89 -21.52 -5.39 -16.09
N ILE A 90 -21.06 -4.54 -16.99
CA ILE A 90 -19.69 -4.54 -17.52
C ILE A 90 -19.08 -3.14 -17.44
N ILE A 91 -17.83 -3.08 -16.98
CA ILE A 91 -17.01 -1.88 -16.96
C ILE A 91 -15.83 -2.02 -17.92
N ALA A 92 -15.42 -0.91 -18.53
CA ALA A 92 -14.18 -0.83 -19.29
C ALA A 92 -13.07 -0.31 -18.39
N VAL A 93 -11.93 -0.98 -18.42
CA VAL A 93 -10.72 -0.57 -17.67
C VAL A 93 -9.54 -0.57 -18.65
N GLY A 94 -8.82 0.52 -18.77
CA GLY A 94 -7.70 0.56 -19.68
C GLY A 94 -7.11 1.95 -19.85
N HIS A 95 -6.45 2.13 -20.98
CA HIS A 95 -5.74 3.36 -21.31
C HIS A 95 -6.72 4.51 -21.57
N SER A 96 -6.52 5.67 -20.94
CA SER A 96 -7.39 6.84 -21.04
C SER A 96 -7.68 7.27 -22.50
N LYS A 97 -6.66 7.18 -23.37
CA LYS A 97 -6.75 7.46 -24.80
C LYS A 97 -7.87 6.68 -25.52
N TYR A 98 -8.10 5.44 -25.12
CA TYR A 98 -9.09 4.56 -25.77
C TYR A 98 -10.41 4.54 -24.99
N VAL A 99 -10.33 4.48 -23.67
CA VAL A 99 -11.50 4.42 -22.78
C VAL A 99 -12.32 5.72 -22.84
N SER A 100 -11.68 6.89 -22.94
CA SER A 100 -12.36 8.19 -23.09
C SER A 100 -13.21 8.31 -24.35
N ARG A 101 -12.99 7.46 -25.35
CA ARG A 101 -13.78 7.39 -26.59
C ARG A 101 -15.04 6.54 -26.47
N ILE A 102 -15.26 5.93 -25.32
CA ILE A 102 -16.42 5.08 -25.04
C ILE A 102 -17.44 5.95 -24.27
N ASN A 103 -18.33 6.63 -24.98
CA ASN A 103 -19.21 7.68 -24.44
C ASN A 103 -20.39 7.19 -23.58
N GLU A 104 -20.51 5.88 -23.28
CA GLU A 104 -21.74 5.30 -22.73
C GLU A 104 -21.52 4.46 -21.46
N ILE A 105 -20.59 4.86 -20.58
CA ILE A 105 -20.19 4.01 -19.45
C ILE A 105 -20.55 4.66 -18.12
N ASP A 106 -21.26 3.93 -17.27
CA ASP A 106 -21.60 4.34 -15.92
C ASP A 106 -20.41 4.29 -14.95
N SER A 107 -19.38 3.47 -15.25
CA SER A 107 -18.17 3.31 -14.41
C SER A 107 -16.94 3.16 -15.27
N LEU A 108 -15.98 4.03 -15.08
CA LEU A 108 -14.75 4.07 -15.87
C LEU A 108 -13.52 4.22 -14.98
N PHE A 109 -12.56 3.34 -15.16
CA PHE A 109 -11.21 3.47 -14.60
C PHE A 109 -10.24 3.79 -15.73
N PHE A 110 -9.31 4.70 -15.48
CA PHE A 110 -8.31 5.09 -16.46
C PHE A 110 -6.93 4.65 -15.99
N PHE A 111 -6.21 3.94 -16.86
CA PHE A 111 -4.76 3.93 -16.81
C PHE A 111 -4.27 4.99 -17.79
N ASP A 112 -3.46 5.90 -17.32
CA ASP A 112 -2.76 6.79 -18.21
C ASP A 112 -1.37 6.23 -18.46
N SER A 113 -1.12 5.71 -19.67
CA SER A 113 0.18 5.27 -20.14
C SER A 113 0.82 6.27 -21.11
N GLY A 114 0.22 7.45 -21.27
CA GLY A 114 0.83 8.57 -21.96
C GLY A 114 2.13 9.01 -21.29
N ASP A 115 2.86 9.95 -21.86
CA ASP A 115 4.13 10.52 -21.33
C ASP A 115 4.02 11.11 -19.91
N HIS A 116 2.96 10.76 -19.18
CA HIS A 116 2.59 11.24 -17.88
C HIS A 116 3.03 10.26 -16.82
N MET A 117 3.65 10.80 -15.83
CA MET A 117 4.21 10.26 -14.62
C MET A 117 3.54 8.95 -14.15
N HIS A 118 4.16 7.82 -14.47
CA HIS A 118 3.75 6.56 -13.86
C HIS A 118 3.95 6.64 -12.35
N THR A 119 2.94 6.26 -11.58
CA THR A 119 3.10 6.05 -10.14
C THR A 119 3.77 4.69 -9.93
N GLY A 120 4.82 4.69 -9.15
CA GLY A 120 5.54 3.49 -8.75
C GLY A 120 5.55 3.34 -7.24
N SER A 121 5.84 2.12 -6.78
CA SER A 121 6.11 1.83 -5.37
C SER A 121 7.46 1.13 -5.27
N ILE A 122 8.29 1.59 -4.34
CA ILE A 122 9.54 0.95 -3.99
C ILE A 122 9.56 0.58 -2.50
N PHE A 123 10.24 -0.51 -2.19
CA PHE A 123 10.38 -1.02 -0.84
C PHE A 123 11.83 -0.90 -0.39
N ILE A 124 12.05 -0.30 0.78
CA ILE A 124 13.35 -0.22 1.41
C ILE A 124 13.30 -1.10 2.66
N GLU A 125 13.88 -2.28 2.54
CA GLU A 125 14.05 -3.24 3.62
C GLU A 125 15.55 -3.53 3.78
N ASP A 126 16.07 -3.28 4.98
CA ASP A 126 17.48 -3.51 5.31
C ASP A 126 17.58 -3.84 6.79
N PRO A 127 18.35 -4.88 7.17
CA PRO A 127 18.53 -5.26 8.58
C PRO A 127 19.08 -4.14 9.46
N THR A 128 19.74 -3.14 8.87
CA THR A 128 20.27 -1.97 9.60
C THR A 128 19.23 -0.87 9.84
N LEU A 129 18.04 -1.00 9.27
CA LEU A 129 16.90 -0.13 9.52
C LEU A 129 16.12 -0.67 10.73
N ALA A 130 16.70 -0.45 11.90
CA ALA A 130 16.15 -0.85 13.18
C ALA A 130 16.33 0.28 14.18
N PHE A 131 15.53 0.26 15.24
CA PHE A 131 15.66 1.16 16.38
C PHE A 131 15.25 0.45 17.67
N ASP A 132 15.92 0.80 18.76
CA ASP A 132 15.62 0.33 20.09
C ASP A 132 14.79 1.37 20.85
N TYR A 133 13.81 0.90 21.60
CA TYR A 133 13.00 1.79 22.41
C TYR A 133 12.44 1.09 23.64
N ALA A 134 12.03 1.89 24.61
CA ALA A 134 11.26 1.43 25.74
C ALA A 134 9.90 2.14 25.77
N HIS A 135 8.89 1.46 26.29
CA HIS A 135 7.57 2.02 26.50
C HIS A 135 6.82 1.36 27.67
N ILE A 136 5.70 1.95 28.03
CA ILE A 136 4.66 1.35 28.85
C ILE A 136 3.35 1.53 28.07
N LEU A 137 2.58 0.44 27.92
CA LEU A 137 1.30 0.47 27.22
C LEU A 137 0.15 0.11 28.15
N PRO A 138 -0.46 1.08 28.82
CA PRO A 138 -1.51 0.84 29.84
C PRO A 138 -2.86 0.37 29.30
N LEU A 139 -2.90 -0.14 28.03
CA LEU A 139 -4.11 -0.64 27.38
C LEU A 139 -4.35 -2.12 27.62
N VAL A 140 -3.28 -2.90 27.80
CA VAL A 140 -3.32 -4.35 27.92
C VAL A 140 -2.45 -4.84 29.06
N GLU A 141 -2.91 -5.84 29.78
CA GLU A 141 -2.27 -6.30 31.01
C GLU A 141 -0.78 -6.66 30.86
N LYS A 142 -0.41 -7.39 29.79
CA LYS A 142 0.96 -7.82 29.56
C LYS A 142 1.92 -6.68 29.24
N CYS A 143 1.46 -5.70 28.48
CA CYS A 143 2.28 -4.58 28.01
C CYS A 143 2.23 -3.36 28.95
N SER A 144 1.47 -3.46 30.08
CA SER A 144 1.36 -2.37 31.06
C SER A 144 2.54 -2.29 32.03
N VAL A 145 3.60 -3.04 31.80
CA VAL A 145 4.88 -2.93 32.50
C VAL A 145 5.89 -2.18 31.65
N LEU A 146 6.91 -1.62 32.27
CA LEU A 146 8.04 -1.02 31.54
C LEU A 146 8.81 -2.12 30.80
N HIS A 147 8.87 -2.03 29.49
CA HIS A 147 9.61 -2.98 28.66
C HIS A 147 10.10 -2.29 27.39
N GLY A 148 10.89 -2.99 26.60
CA GLY A 148 11.47 -2.46 25.38
C GLY A 148 11.53 -3.48 24.26
N HIS A 149 11.79 -2.97 23.07
CA HIS A 149 11.90 -3.75 21.83
C HIS A 149 13.08 -3.25 21.00
N THR A 150 13.67 -4.18 20.28
CA THR A 150 14.43 -3.91 19.06
C THR A 150 13.47 -4.13 17.90
N SER A 151 13.13 -3.07 17.19
CA SER A 151 12.18 -3.14 16.06
C SER A 151 12.87 -2.91 14.75
N THR A 152 12.61 -3.77 13.77
CA THR A 152 13.03 -3.58 12.39
C THR A 152 11.95 -2.84 11.60
N VAL A 153 12.38 -2.04 10.61
CA VAL A 153 11.51 -1.16 9.84
C VAL A 153 11.71 -1.43 8.36
N MET A 154 10.59 -1.61 7.64
CA MET A 154 10.53 -1.54 6.20
C MET A 154 9.69 -0.33 5.80
N VAL A 155 10.13 0.40 4.78
CA VAL A 155 9.42 1.57 4.25
C VAL A 155 9.06 1.36 2.80
N GLU A 156 7.78 1.53 2.50
CA GLU A 156 7.25 1.62 1.15
C GLU A 156 7.12 3.10 0.77
N ILE A 157 7.64 3.46 -0.39
CA ILE A 157 7.60 4.82 -0.93
C ILE A 157 6.84 4.79 -2.24
N ILE A 158 5.70 5.47 -2.28
CA ILE A 158 4.80 5.52 -3.43
C ILE A 158 4.83 6.94 -4.00
N GLY A 159 5.00 7.04 -5.32
CA GLY A 159 5.00 8.35 -5.96
C GLY A 159 5.17 8.29 -7.47
N SER A 160 5.03 9.44 -8.09
CA SER A 160 5.21 9.60 -9.53
C SER A 160 6.68 9.44 -9.90
N MET A 161 6.95 8.68 -10.97
CA MET A 161 8.33 8.50 -11.45
C MET A 161 8.85 9.76 -12.15
N LYS A 162 10.04 10.18 -11.76
CA LYS A 162 10.83 11.19 -12.48
C LYS A 162 12.09 10.51 -13.00
N ASN A 163 12.39 10.68 -14.29
CA ASN A 163 13.54 10.01 -14.93
C ASN A 163 13.58 8.49 -14.65
N ASN A 164 12.41 7.84 -14.69
CA ASN A 164 12.20 6.42 -14.41
C ASN A 164 12.45 5.98 -12.95
N LEU A 165 12.54 6.91 -12.02
CA LEU A 165 12.73 6.63 -10.60
C LEU A 165 11.61 7.27 -9.76
N VAL A 166 11.13 6.57 -8.74
CA VAL A 166 10.32 7.18 -7.66
C VAL A 166 11.25 8.00 -6.76
N VAL A 167 12.31 7.36 -6.28
CA VAL A 167 13.42 7.99 -5.55
C VAL A 167 14.64 7.07 -5.67
N ASP A 168 15.83 7.64 -5.55
CA ASP A 168 17.06 6.85 -5.47
C ASP A 168 17.10 6.02 -4.17
N PHE A 169 17.46 4.73 -4.26
CA PHE A 169 17.49 3.82 -3.11
C PHE A 169 18.48 4.26 -2.03
N GLY A 170 19.64 4.79 -2.42
CA GLY A 170 20.66 5.27 -1.48
C GLY A 170 20.19 6.49 -0.71
N GLU A 171 19.56 7.44 -1.41
CA GLU A 171 18.96 8.62 -0.79
C GLU A 171 17.82 8.25 0.16
N ALA A 172 16.89 7.41 -0.29
CA ALA A 172 15.78 6.93 0.52
C ALA A 172 16.26 6.24 1.80
N LYS A 173 17.21 5.30 1.67
CA LYS A 173 17.81 4.58 2.80
C LYS A 173 18.48 5.53 3.79
N ARG A 174 19.23 6.52 3.30
CA ARG A 174 19.87 7.54 4.14
C ARG A 174 18.85 8.34 4.95
N ILE A 175 17.80 8.84 4.30
CA ILE A 175 16.73 9.61 4.96
C ILE A 175 16.02 8.78 6.02
N ILE A 176 15.70 7.51 5.72
CA ILE A 176 15.05 6.60 6.66
C ILE A 176 15.96 6.37 7.86
N LYS A 177 17.24 6.03 7.64
CA LYS A 177 18.21 5.77 8.70
C LYS A 177 18.40 6.97 9.63
N GLU A 178 18.54 8.17 9.08
CA GLU A 178 18.66 9.39 9.88
C GLU A 178 17.39 9.68 10.69
N THR A 179 16.22 9.37 10.13
CA THR A 179 14.94 9.51 10.85
C THR A 179 14.84 8.52 12.00
N LEU A 180 15.21 7.26 11.79
CA LEU A 180 15.21 6.25 12.84
C LEU A 180 16.23 6.59 13.93
N ASN A 181 17.43 7.05 13.58
CA ASN A 181 18.45 7.48 14.54
C ASN A 181 17.95 8.60 15.48
N ALA A 182 17.06 9.48 15.00
CA ALA A 182 16.52 10.55 15.83
C ALA A 182 15.56 10.06 16.93
N ILE A 183 14.98 8.87 16.74
CA ILE A 183 14.04 8.25 17.68
C ILE A 183 14.61 6.99 18.36
N ASP A 184 15.81 6.59 18.00
CA ASP A 184 16.50 5.45 18.57
C ASP A 184 16.86 5.68 20.03
N HIS A 185 16.82 4.63 20.86
CA HIS A 185 17.10 4.66 22.30
C HIS A 185 16.25 5.69 23.08
N LYS A 186 14.97 5.88 22.67
CA LYS A 186 14.03 6.75 23.38
C LYS A 186 13.04 5.94 24.21
N PHE A 187 12.56 6.59 25.27
CA PHE A 187 11.37 6.17 25.99
C PHE A 187 10.14 6.83 25.39
N PHE A 188 9.24 6.05 24.82
CA PHE A 188 8.01 6.53 24.21
C PHE A 188 6.86 6.53 25.22
N ILE A 189 6.20 7.66 25.38
CA ILE A 189 5.07 7.82 26.29
C ILE A 189 4.01 8.74 25.71
N ASN A 190 2.75 8.45 26.00
CA ASN A 190 1.65 9.30 25.59
C ASN A 190 1.67 10.60 26.42
N LYS A 191 1.67 11.75 25.73
CA LYS A 191 1.66 13.08 26.35
C LYS A 191 0.45 13.33 27.26
N LYS A 192 -0.64 12.56 27.14
CA LYS A 192 -1.79 12.70 28.03
C LYS A 192 -1.47 12.40 29.50
N TYR A 193 -0.36 11.68 29.76
CA TYR A 193 0.11 11.33 31.10
C TYR A 193 1.00 12.38 31.72
N LEU A 194 1.38 13.42 30.96
CA LEU A 194 2.22 14.52 31.46
C LEU A 194 1.46 15.30 32.53
N GLN A 195 2.04 15.39 33.72
CA GLN A 195 1.51 16.18 34.83
C GLN A 195 2.17 17.56 34.92
N LYS A 196 3.48 17.60 34.76
CA LYS A 196 4.29 18.81 34.72
C LYS A 196 5.61 18.56 34.01
N GLU A 197 6.31 19.64 33.69
CA GLU A 197 7.67 19.60 33.18
C GLU A 197 8.50 20.72 33.80
N ASP A 198 9.80 20.52 33.82
CA ASP A 198 10.81 21.55 34.07
C ASP A 198 11.74 21.66 32.84
N ASP A 199 12.87 22.35 32.99
CA ASP A 199 13.79 22.57 31.86
C ASP A 199 14.36 21.28 31.27
N ILE A 200 14.55 20.24 32.10
CA ILE A 200 15.23 19.02 31.72
C ILE A 200 14.42 17.74 31.90
N HIS A 201 13.26 17.80 32.57
CA HIS A 201 12.46 16.60 32.85
C HIS A 201 10.99 16.76 32.48
N TYR A 202 10.39 15.62 32.13
CA TYR A 202 8.95 15.37 32.15
C TYR A 202 8.58 14.59 33.41
N TYR A 203 7.47 14.94 34.04
CA TYR A 203 6.86 14.20 35.14
C TYR A 203 5.55 13.62 34.66
N VAL A 204 5.48 12.31 34.56
CA VAL A 204 4.30 11.59 34.06
C VAL A 204 3.72 10.69 35.13
N ALA A 205 2.39 10.63 35.19
CA ALA A 205 1.71 9.74 36.12
C ALA A 205 0.41 9.21 35.52
N PHE A 206 0.13 7.93 35.76
CA PHE A 206 -1.07 7.27 35.30
C PHE A 206 -1.35 5.98 36.06
N GLU A 207 -2.59 5.57 36.11
CA GLU A 207 -3.02 4.24 36.57
C GLU A 207 -3.04 3.28 35.38
N GLY A 208 -2.47 2.11 35.56
CA GLY A 208 -2.44 1.02 34.58
C GLY A 208 -2.97 -0.28 35.19
N PRO A 209 -3.20 -1.32 34.39
CA PRO A 209 -3.69 -2.63 34.87
C PRO A 209 -2.81 -3.28 35.94
N LYS A 210 -1.52 -2.92 36.01
CA LYS A 210 -0.54 -3.43 37.00
C LYS A 210 -0.25 -2.46 38.13
N GLY A 211 -1.01 -1.35 38.24
CA GLY A 211 -0.90 -0.37 39.31
C GLY A 211 -0.51 1.02 38.82
N TYR A 212 -0.24 1.89 39.79
CA TYR A 212 0.05 3.29 39.56
C TYR A 212 1.53 3.51 39.20
N PHE A 213 1.76 4.29 38.13
CA PHE A 213 3.07 4.73 37.67
C PHE A 213 3.28 6.21 37.95
N SER A 214 4.44 6.55 38.50
CA SER A 214 4.90 7.93 38.63
C SER A 214 6.36 7.96 38.25
N LEU A 215 6.68 8.67 37.15
CA LEU A 215 8.00 8.66 36.54
C LEU A 215 8.51 10.08 36.33
N GLN A 216 9.80 10.28 36.61
CA GLN A 216 10.55 11.45 36.20
C GLN A 216 11.49 11.04 35.07
N LEU A 217 11.31 11.64 33.89
CA LEU A 217 11.95 11.23 32.65
C LEU A 217 12.78 12.38 32.06
N PRO A 218 14.07 12.17 31.73
CA PRO A 218 14.85 13.20 31.04
C PRO A 218 14.23 13.54 29.67
N LYS A 219 14.08 14.81 29.35
CA LYS A 219 13.56 15.26 28.03
C LYS A 219 14.42 14.75 26.87
N SER A 220 15.73 14.69 27.05
CA SER A 220 16.67 14.23 26.01
C SER A 220 16.47 12.80 25.55
N THR A 221 15.96 11.91 26.42
CA THR A 221 15.76 10.49 26.15
C THR A 221 14.27 10.10 26.04
N THR A 222 13.37 11.05 26.13
CA THR A 222 11.93 10.79 26.09
C THR A 222 11.30 11.38 24.84
N TYR A 223 10.45 10.59 24.19
CA TYR A 223 9.67 11.00 23.04
C TYR A 223 8.17 11.01 23.39
N MET A 224 7.59 12.21 23.40
CA MET A 224 6.19 12.40 23.73
C MET A 224 5.28 12.17 22.51
N LEU A 225 4.45 11.13 22.57
CA LEU A 225 3.49 10.79 21.52
C LEU A 225 2.12 11.44 21.76
N SER A 226 1.39 11.69 20.69
CA SER A 226 -0.03 12.13 20.74
C SER A 226 -1.03 10.98 20.93
N GLY A 227 -0.57 9.79 21.28
CA GLY A 227 -1.35 8.57 21.51
C GLY A 227 -0.52 7.53 22.23
N GLU A 228 -1.09 6.36 22.47
CA GLU A 228 -0.38 5.26 23.12
C GLU A 228 0.75 4.74 22.21
N ALA A 229 1.85 4.29 22.82
CA ALA A 229 3.02 3.83 22.10
C ALA A 229 2.84 2.41 21.53
N THR A 230 1.81 2.22 20.71
CA THR A 230 1.58 0.99 19.95
C THR A 230 2.40 1.00 18.66
N VAL A 231 2.61 -0.16 18.06
CA VAL A 231 3.34 -0.31 16.79
C VAL A 231 2.70 0.54 15.68
N GLU A 232 1.36 0.58 15.64
CA GLU A 232 0.61 1.38 14.67
C GLU A 232 0.85 2.88 14.86
N LYS A 233 0.91 3.32 16.12
CA LYS A 233 1.19 4.72 16.45
C LYS A 233 2.62 5.10 16.10
N LEU A 234 3.59 4.22 16.39
CA LEU A 234 4.99 4.43 16.02
C LEU A 234 5.17 4.46 14.50
N SER A 235 4.52 3.55 13.74
CA SER A 235 4.50 3.59 12.27
C SER A 235 3.98 4.93 11.74
N SER A 236 2.86 5.41 12.30
CA SER A 236 2.29 6.72 11.93
C SER A 236 3.23 7.89 12.27
N GLU A 237 3.95 7.80 13.38
CA GLU A 237 4.89 8.83 13.80
C GLU A 237 6.13 8.86 12.89
N ILE A 238 6.66 7.70 12.50
CA ILE A 238 7.75 7.60 11.52
C ILE A 238 7.33 8.19 10.17
N ILE A 239 6.10 7.93 9.69
CA ILE A 239 5.58 8.56 8.47
C ILE A 239 5.62 10.08 8.58
N LYS A 240 5.18 10.65 9.71
CA LYS A 240 5.20 12.11 9.92
C LYS A 240 6.60 12.71 9.88
N LEU A 241 7.59 11.98 10.41
CA LEU A 241 8.98 12.41 10.41
C LEU A 241 9.63 12.28 9.03
N LEU A 242 9.23 11.26 8.26
CA LEU A 242 9.75 11.01 6.92
C LEU A 242 9.11 11.93 5.87
N ALA A 243 7.80 12.17 5.94
CA ALA A 243 7.04 12.87 4.91
C ALA A 243 7.65 14.22 4.46
N PRO A 244 8.06 15.13 5.37
CA PRO A 244 8.66 16.41 4.98
C PRO A 244 10.05 16.28 4.35
N ARG A 245 10.71 15.14 4.50
CA ARG A 245 12.06 14.88 4.00
C ARG A 245 12.07 14.19 2.63
N MET A 246 10.91 13.72 2.17
CA MET A 246 10.77 13.01 0.90
C MET A 246 10.73 13.98 -0.29
N PRO A 247 11.22 13.56 -1.47
CA PRO A 247 11.10 14.33 -2.71
C PRO A 247 9.65 14.68 -3.04
N GLN A 248 9.46 15.74 -3.83
CA GLN A 248 8.11 16.27 -4.14
C GLN A 248 7.19 15.29 -4.89
N ASN A 249 7.73 14.35 -5.62
CA ASN A 249 6.98 13.34 -6.37
C ASN A 249 6.50 12.15 -5.51
N VAL A 250 6.91 12.06 -4.24
CA VAL A 250 6.39 11.05 -3.31
C VAL A 250 5.00 11.46 -2.85
N GLU A 251 4.03 10.59 -2.99
CA GLU A 251 2.60 10.83 -2.77
C GLU A 251 2.08 10.11 -1.51
N ALA A 252 2.67 8.95 -1.17
CA ALA A 252 2.32 8.20 0.02
C ALA A 252 3.53 7.46 0.58
N LEU A 253 3.48 7.15 1.87
CA LEU A 253 4.45 6.34 2.58
C LEU A 253 3.75 5.21 3.33
N GLY A 254 4.27 3.99 3.21
CA GLY A 254 3.94 2.85 4.03
C GLY A 254 5.08 2.56 4.99
N VAL A 255 4.78 2.38 6.28
CA VAL A 255 5.78 1.98 7.28
C VAL A 255 5.34 0.70 7.95
N TYR A 256 6.19 -0.30 7.86
CA TYR A 256 6.08 -1.59 8.54
C TYR A 256 7.04 -1.59 9.73
N ILE A 257 6.57 -1.89 10.92
CA ILE A 257 7.40 -2.10 12.10
C ILE A 257 7.18 -3.51 12.62
N TYR A 258 8.24 -4.22 12.89
CA TYR A 258 8.22 -5.55 13.47
C TYR A 258 8.84 -5.52 14.88
N GLU A 259 8.05 -5.93 15.89
CA GLU A 259 8.49 -6.12 17.30
C GLU A 259 8.86 -7.58 17.55
N GLY A 260 9.77 -8.13 16.74
CA GLY A 260 10.16 -9.53 16.79
C GLY A 260 9.51 -10.39 15.72
N ILE A 261 9.63 -11.71 15.84
CA ILE A 261 9.19 -12.68 14.82
C ILE A 261 7.67 -12.67 14.69
N ASN A 262 7.15 -12.41 13.48
CA ASN A 262 5.74 -12.49 13.12
C ASN A 262 4.79 -11.52 13.89
N LYS A 263 5.31 -10.44 14.44
CA LYS A 263 4.51 -9.40 15.10
C LYS A 263 4.90 -8.04 14.55
N GLY A 264 3.95 -7.34 13.99
CA GLY A 264 4.19 -6.00 13.44
C GLY A 264 2.91 -5.33 13.00
N ALA A 265 3.02 -4.07 12.65
CA ALA A 265 1.95 -3.30 12.04
C ALA A 265 2.43 -2.64 10.75
N HIS A 266 1.50 -2.38 9.86
CA HIS A 266 1.72 -1.65 8.63
C HIS A 266 0.70 -0.51 8.54
N ILE A 267 1.22 0.72 8.41
CA ILE A 267 0.40 1.91 8.20
C ILE A 267 0.82 2.57 6.89
N ILE A 268 -0.16 2.93 6.07
CA ILE A 268 0.04 3.72 4.85
C ILE A 268 -0.67 5.07 5.03
N ALA A 269 0.00 6.14 4.68
CA ALA A 269 -0.60 7.48 4.67
C ALA A 269 -0.13 8.31 3.48
N GLY A 270 -1.04 9.11 2.94
CA GLY A 270 -0.73 10.11 1.93
C GLY A 270 0.17 11.21 2.49
N VAL A 271 1.14 11.64 1.70
CA VAL A 271 2.02 12.78 2.01
C VAL A 271 1.35 14.05 1.52
N LYS A 272 0.79 14.83 2.45
CA LYS A 272 0.33 16.18 2.11
C LYS A 272 1.54 17.10 1.94
N LYS A 273 1.64 17.74 0.80
CA LYS A 273 2.64 18.79 0.56
C LYS A 273 1.91 20.12 0.67
N GLU A 274 2.44 20.99 1.51
CA GLU A 274 2.04 22.39 1.47
C GLU A 274 2.48 22.95 0.12
N LYS A 275 1.56 23.66 -0.55
CA LYS A 275 1.78 24.30 -1.83
C LYS A 275 2.65 25.53 -1.69
#